data_aac11495ebad4902fdb0548b81e8f09d
#
_entry.id   aac11495ebad4902fdb0548b81e8f09d
#
_cell.length_a   1.000
_cell.length_b   1.000
_cell.length_c   1.000
_cell.angle_alpha   90.00
_cell.angle_beta   90.00
_cell.angle_gamma   90.00
#
_symmetry.space_group_name_H-M   'P 1'
#
loop_
_entity.id
_entity.type
_entity.pdbx_description
1 polymer ?
#
loop_
_entity_poly.entity_id
_entity_poly.type
_entity_poly.pdbx_seq_one_letter_code
_entity_poly.pdbx_strand_id
1 'polypeptide(L)'
;MNRFEMSNEMDVLLSAYTLDVAIVLDEYEKSVYLTKAQEDIVLEIYNGRNNLGISFESNEEARRFLVEAVKEFNNEIATPAKEANITLPLDVWFITYEECILSDTTLGCKDGKTALITPIRQDELYKMLKNPFKGPSDNRVLRIDINDSIRLISKYNMSKYH
;
A
#
# COMPACT_ATOMS: atom_id res chain seq x y z
N MET A 1 5.60 20.39 12.34
CA MET A 1 4.63 21.48 12.06
C MET A 1 3.33 21.13 12.74
N ASN A 2 2.82 22.01 13.62
CA ASN A 2 1.58 21.75 14.37
C ASN A 2 0.37 22.17 13.49
N ARG A 3 -0.83 21.63 13.77
CA ARG A 3 -2.08 21.95 13.05
C ARG A 3 -2.36 23.45 12.99
N PHE A 4 -2.09 24.19 14.08
CA PHE A 4 -2.24 25.63 14.12
C PHE A 4 -1.25 26.37 13.24
N GLU A 5 -0.02 25.90 13.15
CA GLU A 5 1.00 26.46 12.26
C GLU A 5 0.59 26.29 10.81
N MET A 6 0.08 25.10 10.41
CA MET A 6 -0.42 24.87 9.06
C MET A 6 -1.61 25.76 8.70
N SER A 7 -2.57 25.94 9.62
CA SER A 7 -3.72 26.81 9.41
C SER A 7 -3.29 28.26 9.23
N ASN A 8 -2.35 28.75 10.04
CA ASN A 8 -1.82 30.10 9.94
C ASN A 8 -1.02 30.32 8.64
N GLU A 9 -0.19 29.37 8.23
CA GLU A 9 0.54 29.45 6.96
C GLU A 9 -0.40 29.47 5.77
N MET A 10 -1.49 28.69 5.81
CA MET A 10 -2.52 28.72 4.78
C MET A 10 -3.17 30.10 4.69
N ASP A 11 -3.49 30.75 5.81
CA ASP A 11 -4.05 32.10 5.82
C ASP A 11 -3.07 33.12 5.23
N VAL A 12 -1.79 33.02 5.56
CA VAL A 12 -0.73 33.87 4.98
C VAL A 12 -0.63 33.68 3.47
N LEU A 13 -0.65 32.45 2.99
CA LEU A 13 -0.62 32.15 1.56
C LEU A 13 -1.86 32.69 0.84
N LEU A 14 -3.06 32.45 1.39
CA LEU A 14 -4.29 32.99 0.82
C LEU A 14 -4.28 34.51 0.76
N SER A 15 -3.84 35.16 1.81
CA SER A 15 -3.73 36.65 1.84
C SER A 15 -2.73 37.18 0.82
N ALA A 16 -1.67 36.45 0.53
CA ALA A 16 -0.67 36.82 -0.48
C ALA A 16 -1.18 36.70 -1.92
N TYR A 17 -2.10 35.78 -2.19
CA TYR A 17 -2.67 35.58 -3.52
C TYR A 17 -3.93 36.43 -3.80
N THR A 18 -4.63 36.87 -2.77
CA THR A 18 -5.85 37.69 -2.91
C THR A 18 -5.56 39.14 -2.62
N LEU A 19 -5.36 39.94 -3.67
CA LEU A 19 -5.00 41.38 -3.57
C LEU A 19 -6.09 42.29 -2.99
N ASP A 20 -7.37 41.88 -2.97
CA ASP A 20 -8.47 42.80 -2.59
C ASP A 20 -9.61 42.19 -1.73
N VAL A 21 -9.71 40.89 -1.61
CA VAL A 21 -10.73 40.25 -0.77
C VAL A 21 -10.11 39.13 0.01
N ALA A 22 -9.93 39.32 1.32
CA ALA A 22 -9.52 38.26 2.22
C ALA A 22 -10.59 37.14 2.20
N ILE A 23 -10.30 36.07 1.51
CA ILE A 23 -11.12 34.85 1.59
C ILE A 23 -10.85 34.25 2.97
N VAL A 24 -11.78 34.47 3.87
CA VAL A 24 -11.73 33.83 5.20
C VAL A 24 -12.34 32.46 5.06
N LEU A 25 -11.50 31.44 5.01
CA LEU A 25 -11.93 30.05 5.06
C LEU A 25 -12.23 29.66 6.51
N ASP A 26 -13.33 28.94 6.72
CA ASP A 26 -13.63 28.33 8.01
C ASP A 26 -12.61 27.21 8.33
N GLU A 27 -12.41 26.93 9.63
CA GLU A 27 -11.48 25.88 10.10
C GLU A 27 -11.81 24.50 9.51
N TYR A 28 -13.09 24.22 9.28
CA TYR A 28 -13.51 22.99 8.61
C TYR A 28 -13.06 22.96 7.14
N GLU A 29 -13.29 24.04 6.39
CA GLU A 29 -12.88 24.15 4.99
C GLU A 29 -11.35 24.03 4.87
N LYS A 30 -10.58 24.71 5.73
CA LYS A 30 -9.12 24.56 5.78
C LYS A 30 -8.71 23.10 6.01
N SER A 31 -9.36 22.39 6.93
CA SER A 31 -9.05 20.99 7.21
C SER A 31 -9.29 20.08 6.00
N VAL A 32 -10.34 20.33 5.25
CA VAL A 32 -10.66 19.59 4.02
C VAL A 32 -9.59 19.80 2.95
N TYR A 33 -9.20 21.07 2.71
CA TYR A 33 -8.16 21.38 1.72
C TYR A 33 -6.80 20.82 2.10
N LEU A 34 -6.41 20.92 3.37
CA LEU A 34 -5.13 20.39 3.86
C LEU A 34 -5.09 18.86 3.77
N THR A 35 -6.19 18.17 4.11
CA THR A 35 -6.28 16.72 3.98
C THR A 35 -6.15 16.31 2.52
N LYS A 36 -6.88 16.98 1.63
CA LYS A 36 -6.80 16.69 0.19
C LYS A 36 -5.41 16.95 -0.38
N ALA A 37 -4.77 18.05 0.00
CA ALA A 37 -3.40 18.34 -0.41
C ALA A 37 -2.40 17.28 0.08
N GLN A 38 -2.58 16.78 1.31
CA GLN A 38 -1.78 15.69 1.84
C GLN A 38 -1.98 14.39 1.05
N GLU A 39 -3.22 14.04 0.72
CA GLU A 39 -3.54 12.88 -0.11
C GLU A 39 -2.89 13.00 -1.51
N ASP A 40 -3.02 14.16 -2.14
CA ASP A 40 -2.45 14.41 -3.46
C ASP A 40 -0.91 14.28 -3.45
N ILE A 41 -0.24 14.84 -2.42
CA ILE A 41 1.22 14.73 -2.27
C ILE A 41 1.65 13.26 -2.11
N VAL A 42 0.96 12.49 -1.26
CA VAL A 42 1.26 11.07 -1.07
C VAL A 42 1.09 10.29 -2.38
N LEU A 43 0.01 10.56 -3.12
CA LEU A 43 -0.26 9.94 -4.42
C LEU A 43 0.81 10.30 -5.46
N GLU A 44 1.23 11.57 -5.51
CA GLU A 44 2.27 12.03 -6.43
C GLU A 44 3.62 11.36 -6.14
N ILE A 45 4.00 11.25 -4.86
CA ILE A 45 5.23 10.59 -4.45
C ILE A 45 5.15 9.09 -4.75
N TYR A 46 4.03 8.45 -4.41
CA TYR A 46 3.85 7.02 -4.65
C TYR A 46 3.90 6.65 -6.13
N ASN A 47 3.21 7.41 -6.98
CA ASN A 47 3.15 7.16 -8.42
C ASN A 47 4.39 7.67 -9.20
N GLY A 48 5.26 8.46 -8.59
CA GLY A 48 6.40 9.09 -9.25
C GLY A 48 6.03 10.09 -10.36
N ARG A 49 4.79 10.60 -10.33
CA ARG A 49 4.26 11.52 -11.35
C ARG A 49 4.47 13.01 -11.04
N ASN A 50 5.30 13.32 -10.05
CA ASN A 50 5.63 14.71 -9.74
C ASN A 50 6.59 15.29 -10.80
N ASN A 51 6.62 16.62 -10.88
CA ASN A 51 7.49 17.36 -11.80
C ASN A 51 9.00 17.07 -11.61
N LEU A 52 9.37 16.47 -10.49
CA LEU A 52 10.74 16.13 -10.12
C LEU A 52 11.11 14.69 -10.48
N GLY A 53 10.15 13.87 -10.97
CA GLY A 53 10.38 12.45 -11.27
C GLY A 53 10.75 11.61 -10.05
N ILE A 54 10.41 12.09 -8.85
CA ILE A 54 10.74 11.45 -7.58
C ILE A 54 9.66 10.43 -7.27
N SER A 55 10.00 9.14 -7.31
CA SER A 55 9.12 8.08 -6.80
C SER A 55 9.56 7.66 -5.39
N PHE A 56 8.63 7.07 -4.64
CA PHE A 56 8.90 6.57 -3.28
C PHE A 56 10.12 5.64 -3.21
N GLU A 57 10.32 4.78 -4.21
CA GLU A 57 11.43 3.82 -4.23
C GLU A 57 12.76 4.42 -4.73
N SER A 58 12.70 5.46 -5.56
CA SER A 58 13.88 5.99 -6.23
C SER A 58 14.61 7.08 -5.46
N ASN A 59 14.00 7.68 -4.45
CA ASN A 59 14.54 8.83 -3.75
C ASN A 59 14.53 8.66 -2.24
N GLU A 60 15.70 8.77 -1.64
CA GLU A 60 15.88 8.72 -0.18
C GLU A 60 15.16 9.87 0.55
N GLU A 61 15.07 11.03 -0.08
CA GLU A 61 14.38 12.20 0.47
C GLU A 61 12.86 11.99 0.53
N ALA A 62 12.26 11.42 -0.52
CA ALA A 62 10.85 11.04 -0.55
C ALA A 62 10.54 9.97 0.50
N ARG A 63 11.44 8.99 0.69
CA ARG A 63 11.31 8.01 1.77
C ARG A 63 11.34 8.63 3.15
N ARG A 64 12.17 9.65 3.40
CA ARG A 64 12.21 10.35 4.69
C ARG A 64 10.90 11.05 5.03
N PHE A 65 10.24 11.65 4.04
CA PHE A 65 8.93 12.28 4.27
C PHE A 65 7.83 11.28 4.62
N LEU A 66 7.87 10.09 4.05
CA LEU A 66 6.84 9.08 4.22
C LEU A 66 7.22 7.96 5.21
N VAL A 67 8.41 7.99 5.80
CA VAL A 67 8.90 6.92 6.68
C VAL A 67 7.96 6.63 7.86
N GLU A 68 7.34 7.66 8.42
CA GLU A 68 6.39 7.51 9.53
C GLU A 68 5.02 6.95 9.08
N ALA A 69 4.71 7.07 7.78
CA ALA A 69 3.49 6.53 7.19
C ALA A 69 3.66 5.07 6.74
N VAL A 70 4.89 4.57 6.62
CA VAL A 70 5.16 3.17 6.27
C VAL A 70 5.12 2.31 7.53
N LYS A 71 4.20 1.35 7.53
CA LYS A 71 4.04 0.40 8.64
C LYS A 71 4.22 -1.01 8.13
N GLU A 72 4.85 -1.85 8.94
CA GLU A 72 4.93 -3.28 8.69
C GLU A 72 3.68 -3.98 9.25
N PHE A 73 3.09 -4.82 8.44
CA PHE A 73 1.93 -5.63 8.81
C PHE A 73 2.28 -7.11 8.69
N ASN A 74 2.15 -7.82 9.79
CA ASN A 74 2.42 -9.25 9.88
C ASN A 74 1.16 -10.00 10.28
N ASN A 75 0.79 -11.03 9.53
CA ASN A 75 -0.35 -11.88 9.87
C ASN A 75 0.07 -13.35 9.84
N GLU A 76 -0.12 -14.06 10.96
CA GLU A 76 0.09 -15.49 11.03
C GLU A 76 -1.17 -16.22 10.58
N ILE A 77 -1.01 -17.15 9.64
CA ILE A 77 -2.09 -18.00 9.16
C ILE A 77 -2.19 -19.18 10.13
N ALA A 78 -3.17 -19.10 11.04
CA ALA A 78 -3.34 -20.07 12.15
C ALA A 78 -3.39 -21.54 11.71
N THR A 79 -3.94 -21.80 10.54
CA THR A 79 -3.90 -23.14 9.94
C THR A 79 -3.24 -23.02 8.57
N PRO A 80 -2.07 -23.64 8.35
CA PRO A 80 -1.42 -23.60 7.04
C PRO A 80 -2.35 -24.09 5.94
N ALA A 81 -2.57 -23.26 4.94
CA ALA A 81 -3.51 -23.51 3.85
C ALA A 81 -2.99 -22.98 2.52
N LYS A 82 -3.49 -23.56 1.42
CA LYS A 82 -3.16 -23.09 0.07
C LYS A 82 -3.93 -21.82 -0.32
N GLU A 83 -4.99 -21.53 0.38
CA GLU A 83 -5.78 -20.32 0.23
C GLU A 83 -5.98 -19.68 1.61
N ALA A 84 -5.77 -18.39 1.71
CA ALA A 84 -5.97 -17.62 2.93
C ALA A 84 -6.64 -16.30 2.62
N ASN A 85 -7.55 -15.88 3.49
CA ASN A 85 -8.13 -14.55 3.45
C ASN A 85 -7.52 -13.74 4.60
N ILE A 86 -6.99 -12.58 4.28
CA ILE A 86 -6.35 -11.67 5.22
C ILE A 86 -7.09 -10.35 5.18
N THR A 87 -7.50 -9.88 6.35
CA THR A 87 -8.10 -8.56 6.50
C THR A 87 -6.99 -7.55 6.75
N LEU A 88 -6.91 -6.55 5.89
CA LEU A 88 -5.96 -5.45 6.06
C LEU A 88 -6.48 -4.44 7.10
N PRO A 89 -5.60 -3.73 7.80
CA PRO A 89 -5.99 -2.56 8.58
C PRO A 89 -6.69 -1.51 7.70
N LEU A 90 -7.69 -0.83 8.26
CA LEU A 90 -8.47 0.17 7.53
C LEU A 90 -7.68 1.43 7.13
N ASP A 91 -6.52 1.63 7.73
CA ASP A 91 -5.62 2.75 7.47
C ASP A 91 -4.58 2.47 6.38
N VAL A 92 -4.63 1.30 5.73
CA VAL A 92 -3.73 0.96 4.63
C VAL A 92 -4.24 1.58 3.32
N TRP A 93 -3.45 2.48 2.75
CA TRP A 93 -3.73 3.08 1.44
C TRP A 93 -3.05 2.33 0.30
N PHE A 94 -1.77 1.96 0.49
CA PHE A 94 -0.95 1.29 -0.51
C PHE A 94 -0.12 0.20 0.12
N ILE A 95 0.10 -0.85 -0.65
CA ILE A 95 1.01 -1.93 -0.30
C ILE A 95 2.26 -1.75 -1.15
N THR A 96 3.41 -1.54 -0.50
CA THR A 96 4.69 -1.32 -1.16
C THR A 96 5.44 -2.60 -1.45
N TYR A 97 5.34 -3.55 -0.54
CA TYR A 97 6.01 -4.85 -0.64
C TYR A 97 5.19 -5.92 0.09
N GLU A 98 5.17 -7.11 -0.45
CA GLU A 98 4.44 -8.24 0.13
C GLU A 98 5.19 -9.53 -0.09
N GLU A 99 5.23 -10.35 0.95
CA GLU A 99 5.78 -11.69 0.88
C GLU A 99 4.98 -12.67 1.73
N CYS A 100 5.14 -13.94 1.45
CA CYS A 100 4.49 -15.01 2.19
C CYS A 100 5.47 -16.13 2.48
N ILE A 101 5.46 -16.65 3.70
CA ILE A 101 6.25 -17.82 4.07
C ILE A 101 5.45 -19.09 3.77
N LEU A 102 6.03 -19.95 2.96
CA LEU A 102 5.47 -21.27 2.63
C LEU A 102 5.88 -22.29 3.68
N SER A 103 4.92 -23.05 4.19
CA SER A 103 5.15 -24.16 5.11
C SER A 103 4.40 -25.39 4.64
N ASP A 104 5.09 -26.20 3.84
CA ASP A 104 4.52 -27.41 3.25
C ASP A 104 5.57 -28.52 3.20
N THR A 105 5.24 -29.66 3.79
CA THR A 105 6.12 -30.83 3.85
C THR A 105 6.55 -31.34 2.46
N THR A 106 5.77 -31.06 1.42
CA THR A 106 6.10 -31.43 0.04
C THR A 106 7.23 -30.61 -0.56
N LEU A 107 7.56 -29.47 0.04
CA LEU A 107 8.70 -28.63 -0.35
C LEU A 107 10.06 -29.21 0.07
N GLY A 108 10.09 -30.13 1.02
CA GLY A 108 11.33 -30.74 1.55
C GLY A 108 12.30 -29.66 2.10
N CYS A 109 13.50 -29.59 1.54
CA CYS A 109 14.50 -28.58 1.97
C CYS A 109 14.12 -27.12 1.71
N LYS A 110 13.03 -26.87 1.00
CA LYS A 110 12.50 -25.53 0.72
C LYS A 110 11.36 -25.14 1.66
N ASP A 111 11.08 -25.92 2.69
CA ASP A 111 10.09 -25.56 3.72
C ASP A 111 10.58 -24.30 4.47
N GLY A 112 9.65 -23.37 4.73
CA GLY A 112 9.99 -22.06 5.27
C GLY A 112 10.46 -21.03 4.23
N LYS A 113 10.38 -21.36 2.93
CA LYS A 113 10.79 -20.44 1.86
C LYS A 113 9.82 -19.27 1.73
N THR A 114 10.39 -18.10 1.51
CA THR A 114 9.63 -16.90 1.17
C THR A 114 9.23 -16.91 -0.30
N ALA A 115 7.97 -16.62 -0.58
CA ALA A 115 7.43 -16.45 -1.91
C ALA A 115 6.90 -15.01 -2.07
N LEU A 116 7.19 -14.40 -3.21
CA LEU A 116 6.67 -13.09 -3.58
C LEU A 116 5.18 -13.15 -3.89
N ILE A 117 4.45 -12.16 -3.42
CA ILE A 117 3.03 -12.02 -3.72
C ILE A 117 2.88 -11.17 -4.98
N THR A 118 2.09 -11.64 -5.91
CA THR A 118 1.78 -10.95 -7.16
C THR A 118 0.30 -10.60 -7.20
N PRO A 119 -0.06 -9.31 -7.18
CA PRO A 119 -1.45 -8.90 -7.32
C PRO A 119 -1.96 -9.23 -8.73
N ILE A 120 -3.16 -9.77 -8.80
CA ILE A 120 -3.84 -10.10 -10.05
C ILE A 120 -5.29 -9.62 -10.02
N ARG A 121 -5.83 -9.38 -11.19
CA ARG A 121 -7.24 -9.04 -11.33
C ARG A 121 -8.11 -10.29 -11.22
N GLN A 122 -9.31 -10.12 -10.67
CA GLN A 122 -10.23 -11.22 -10.45
C GLN A 122 -10.65 -11.91 -11.76
N ASP A 123 -10.76 -11.15 -12.86
CA ASP A 123 -11.08 -11.68 -14.20
C ASP A 123 -9.94 -12.48 -14.84
N GLU A 124 -8.72 -12.29 -14.39
CA GLU A 124 -7.53 -12.99 -14.89
C GLU A 124 -7.19 -14.27 -14.11
N LEU A 125 -7.77 -14.45 -12.93
CA LEU A 125 -7.45 -15.57 -12.04
C LEU A 125 -7.49 -16.92 -12.75
N TYR A 126 -8.58 -17.19 -13.46
CA TYR A 126 -8.76 -18.48 -14.12
C TYR A 126 -7.71 -18.75 -15.21
N LYS A 127 -7.31 -17.71 -15.93
CA LYS A 127 -6.25 -17.79 -16.95
C LYS A 127 -4.89 -18.02 -16.32
N MET A 128 -4.63 -17.35 -15.18
CA MET A 128 -3.37 -17.49 -14.43
C MET A 128 -3.24 -18.89 -13.82
N LEU A 129 -4.29 -19.43 -13.21
CA LEU A 129 -4.27 -20.78 -12.63
C LEU A 129 -4.04 -21.88 -13.67
N LYS A 130 -4.50 -21.68 -14.89
CA LYS A 130 -4.28 -22.66 -15.99
C LYS A 130 -2.89 -22.54 -16.63
N ASN A 131 -2.21 -21.44 -16.44
CA ASN A 131 -0.91 -21.23 -17.04
C ASN A 131 0.20 -21.72 -16.10
N PRO A 132 0.96 -22.76 -16.46
CA PRO A 132 1.99 -23.32 -15.57
C PRO A 132 3.15 -22.35 -15.30
N PHE A 133 3.36 -21.34 -16.15
CA PHE A 133 4.43 -20.35 -16.00
C PHE A 133 4.00 -19.10 -15.22
N LYS A 134 2.71 -18.79 -15.20
CA LYS A 134 2.17 -17.60 -14.55
C LYS A 134 1.38 -17.93 -13.28
N GLY A 135 1.04 -19.17 -13.06
CA GLY A 135 0.32 -19.65 -11.89
C GLY A 135 1.14 -19.61 -10.61
N PRO A 136 0.51 -20.01 -9.48
CA PRO A 136 1.20 -20.13 -8.20
C PRO A 136 2.35 -21.13 -8.27
N SER A 137 3.48 -20.81 -7.65
CA SER A 137 4.69 -21.65 -7.63
C SER A 137 5.35 -21.61 -6.24
N ASP A 138 6.53 -22.22 -6.11
CA ASP A 138 7.35 -22.14 -4.90
C ASP A 138 7.97 -20.75 -4.65
N ASN A 139 7.88 -19.84 -5.61
CA ASN A 139 8.39 -18.46 -5.52
C ASN A 139 7.28 -17.41 -5.67
N ARG A 140 6.05 -17.82 -5.97
CA ARG A 140 4.97 -16.92 -6.30
C ARG A 140 3.65 -17.35 -5.67
N VAL A 141 3.04 -16.42 -4.97
CA VAL A 141 1.67 -16.49 -4.48
C VAL A 141 0.84 -15.43 -5.21
N LEU A 142 -0.37 -15.75 -5.58
CA LEU A 142 -1.29 -14.82 -6.23
C LEU A 142 -2.16 -14.14 -5.20
N ARG A 143 -2.38 -12.83 -5.36
CA ARG A 143 -3.27 -12.03 -4.52
C ARG A 143 -4.42 -11.48 -5.34
N ILE A 144 -5.62 -11.55 -4.78
CA ILE A 144 -6.83 -10.89 -5.28
C ILE A 144 -7.38 -10.00 -4.19
N ASP A 145 -7.69 -8.79 -4.55
CA ASP A 145 -8.34 -7.85 -3.65
C ASP A 145 -9.86 -8.06 -3.70
N ILE A 146 -10.48 -8.28 -2.54
CA ILE A 146 -11.91 -8.52 -2.39
C ILE A 146 -12.43 -7.61 -1.28
N ASN A 147 -13.05 -6.49 -1.66
CA ASN A 147 -13.52 -5.48 -0.71
C ASN A 147 -12.39 -5.06 0.27
N ASP A 148 -12.61 -5.24 1.58
CA ASP A 148 -11.66 -4.87 2.64
C ASP A 148 -10.69 -6.00 3.01
N SER A 149 -10.62 -7.07 2.21
CA SER A 149 -9.76 -8.21 2.44
C SER A 149 -8.99 -8.61 1.19
N ILE A 150 -7.86 -9.26 1.42
CA ILE A 150 -7.08 -9.87 0.34
C ILE A 150 -7.22 -11.39 0.42
N ARG A 151 -7.38 -12.02 -0.73
CA ARG A 151 -7.33 -13.47 -0.87
C ARG A 151 -6.02 -13.88 -1.49
N LEU A 152 -5.27 -14.70 -0.78
CA LEU A 152 -4.03 -15.30 -1.24
C LEU A 152 -4.31 -16.69 -1.79
N ILE A 153 -3.68 -17.02 -2.92
CA ILE A 153 -3.77 -18.33 -3.58
C ILE A 153 -2.36 -18.83 -3.88
N SER A 154 -2.02 -19.95 -3.28
CA SER A 154 -0.71 -20.59 -3.40
C SER A 154 -0.83 -22.03 -3.89
N LYS A 155 0.25 -22.56 -4.43
CA LYS A 155 0.39 -24.00 -4.73
C LYS A 155 0.65 -24.82 -3.47
N TYR A 156 1.31 -24.22 -2.48
CA TYR A 156 1.74 -24.83 -1.23
C TYR A 156 1.07 -24.16 -0.03
N ASN A 157 1.10 -24.82 1.11
CA ASN A 157 0.56 -24.23 2.33
C ASN A 157 1.36 -23.00 2.75
N MET A 158 0.66 -21.97 3.16
CA MET A 158 1.21 -20.70 3.66
C MET A 158 1.09 -20.66 5.17
N SER A 159 2.10 -20.16 5.86
CA SER A 159 2.12 -20.01 7.32
C SER A 159 2.09 -18.56 7.79
N LYS A 160 2.67 -17.65 7.03
CA LYS A 160 2.78 -16.26 7.44
C LYS A 160 2.73 -15.31 6.24
N TYR A 161 2.09 -14.17 6.43
CA TYR A 161 2.03 -13.04 5.49
C TYR A 161 2.74 -11.84 6.10
N HIS A 162 3.55 -11.17 5.29
CA HIS A 162 4.26 -9.94 5.61
C HIS A 162 3.96 -8.85 4.60
#